data_429a23982995be3144b8ec7cec6e3eef
#
_entry.id   429a23982995be3144b8ec7cec6e3eef
#
_cell.length_a   1.000
_cell.length_b   1.000
_cell.length_c   1.000
_cell.angle_alpha   90.00
_cell.angle_beta   90.00
_cell.angle_gamma   90.00
#
_symmetry.space_group_name_H-M   'P 1'
#
loop_
_entity.id
_entity.type
_entity.pdbx_description
1 polymer ?
#
loop_
_entity_poly.entity_id
_entity_poly.type
_entity_poly.pdbx_seq_one_letter_code
_entity_poly.pdbx_strand_id
1 'polypeptide(L)'
;LRELIKNGSVGQIVSIEHLEPVGHWRYAHSYVRGNWNREETSSSVLLAKSIHDLDWINFIVGRRCRSISSFGSLMFFRRENCPEGAAKRCLDCPLEPSCPYSAPRFYLERWKAGHIDNYIESVTSPLTEENILKAMREGPYGRCVFACDNDVADHQVVNMEFEGGATAVFTLAGCSKYGD
;
A
#
# COMPACT_ATOMS: atom_id res chain seq x y z
N LEU A 1 18.82 8.97 -14.73
CA LEU A 1 18.39 8.01 -15.77
C LEU A 1 18.01 8.73 -17.07
N ARG A 2 17.10 9.73 -17.05
CA ARG A 2 16.64 10.44 -18.27
C ARG A 2 17.78 11.07 -19.07
N GLU A 3 18.79 11.65 -18.43
CA GLU A 3 19.96 12.18 -19.11
C GLU A 3 20.77 11.10 -19.84
N LEU A 4 20.90 9.90 -19.25
CA LEU A 4 21.54 8.75 -19.88
C LEU A 4 20.76 8.23 -21.11
N ILE A 5 19.44 8.35 -21.06
CA ILE A 5 18.58 8.00 -22.20
C ILE A 5 18.72 9.06 -23.30
N LYS A 6 18.64 10.35 -22.97
CA LYS A 6 18.74 11.45 -23.93
C LYS A 6 20.09 11.51 -24.66
N ASN A 7 21.19 11.26 -23.95
CA ASN A 7 22.54 11.26 -24.54
C ASN A 7 22.92 9.96 -25.23
N GLY A 8 21.99 8.99 -25.29
CA GLY A 8 22.17 7.71 -25.99
C GLY A 8 22.98 6.67 -25.22
N SER A 9 23.38 6.92 -23.98
CA SER A 9 24.23 6.00 -23.19
C SER A 9 23.59 4.62 -22.95
N VAL A 10 22.26 4.57 -22.86
CA VAL A 10 21.49 3.32 -22.67
C VAL A 10 20.75 2.88 -23.93
N GLY A 11 20.89 3.62 -25.04
CA GLY A 11 20.21 3.35 -26.28
C GLY A 11 18.71 3.62 -26.23
N GLN A 12 17.96 2.96 -27.13
CA GLN A 12 16.51 3.10 -27.22
C GLN A 12 15.81 2.22 -26.17
N ILE A 13 14.83 2.79 -25.48
CA ILE A 13 13.97 2.01 -24.57
C ILE A 13 13.06 1.11 -25.41
N VAL A 14 13.12 -0.17 -25.15
CA VAL A 14 12.28 -1.20 -25.77
C VAL A 14 11.19 -1.63 -24.79
N SER A 15 11.55 -1.89 -23.55
CA SER A 15 10.61 -2.29 -22.50
C SER A 15 11.04 -1.78 -21.13
N ILE A 16 10.04 -1.56 -20.24
CA ILE A 16 10.22 -1.26 -18.81
C ILE A 16 9.43 -2.26 -18.01
N GLU A 17 10.05 -2.86 -17.00
CA GLU A 17 9.38 -3.57 -15.92
C GLU A 17 9.58 -2.81 -14.62
N HIS A 18 8.48 -2.45 -13.96
CA HIS A 18 8.49 -1.73 -12.69
C HIS A 18 7.64 -2.46 -11.67
N LEU A 19 8.27 -2.89 -10.59
CA LEU A 19 7.63 -3.52 -9.44
C LEU A 19 7.63 -2.53 -8.27
N GLU A 20 6.46 -2.28 -7.73
CA GLU A 20 6.25 -1.52 -6.50
C GLU A 20 5.83 -2.46 -5.37
N PRO A 21 6.79 -2.99 -4.59
CA PRO A 21 6.51 -3.85 -3.45
C PRO A 21 6.18 -3.00 -2.23
N VAL A 22 4.91 -2.77 -1.95
CA VAL A 22 4.50 -2.03 -0.75
C VAL A 22 4.61 -2.93 0.47
N GLY A 23 5.32 -2.48 1.49
CA GLY A 23 5.45 -3.19 2.75
C GLY A 23 4.07 -3.50 3.36
N HIS A 24 3.87 -4.75 3.78
CA HIS A 24 2.57 -5.23 4.30
C HIS A 24 2.02 -4.37 5.44
N TRP A 25 2.89 -3.84 6.30
CA TRP A 25 2.52 -2.97 7.42
C TRP A 25 2.01 -1.59 6.93
N ARG A 26 2.65 -1.02 5.91
CA ARG A 26 2.24 0.25 5.29
C ARG A 26 0.92 0.08 4.54
N TYR A 27 0.78 -1.02 3.81
CA TYR A 27 -0.45 -1.33 3.12
C TYR A 27 -1.61 -1.49 4.11
N ALA A 28 -1.41 -2.29 5.18
CA ALA A 28 -2.37 -2.48 6.26
C ALA A 28 -2.78 -1.17 6.95
N HIS A 29 -1.81 -0.26 7.15
CA HIS A 29 -2.09 1.06 7.73
C HIS A 29 -2.95 1.91 6.82
N SER A 30 -2.53 2.12 5.57
CA SER A 30 -3.11 3.14 4.68
C SER A 30 -4.34 2.64 3.92
N TYR A 31 -4.28 1.43 3.36
CA TYR A 31 -5.23 0.90 2.39
C TYR A 31 -6.18 -0.16 2.94
N VAL A 32 -5.98 -0.58 4.19
CA VAL A 32 -6.87 -1.53 4.86
C VAL A 32 -7.59 -0.87 6.04
N ARG A 33 -6.85 -0.22 6.95
CA ARG A 33 -7.41 0.44 8.15
C ARG A 33 -7.69 1.91 7.96
N GLY A 34 -6.86 2.60 7.20
CA GLY A 34 -6.80 4.06 7.07
C GLY A 34 -7.71 4.64 6.00
N ASN A 35 -7.43 5.89 5.66
CA ASN A 35 -8.31 6.73 4.83
C ASN A 35 -8.42 6.32 3.36
N TRP A 36 -7.50 5.45 2.88
CA TRP A 36 -7.45 5.01 1.49
C TRP A 36 -8.05 3.61 1.31
N ASN A 37 -8.85 3.14 2.27
CA ASN A 37 -9.35 1.77 2.30
C ASN A 37 -10.55 1.51 1.38
N ARG A 38 -11.23 2.55 0.89
CA ARG A 38 -12.42 2.43 0.03
C ARG A 38 -12.35 3.35 -1.17
N GLU A 39 -12.68 2.82 -2.34
CA GLU A 39 -12.68 3.61 -3.59
C GLU A 39 -13.73 4.72 -3.55
N GLU A 40 -14.92 4.46 -2.99
CA GLU A 40 -16.01 5.43 -2.90
C GLU A 40 -15.65 6.69 -2.10
N THR A 41 -14.90 6.53 -1.00
CA THR A 41 -14.57 7.63 -0.08
C THR A 41 -13.18 8.22 -0.30
N SER A 42 -12.37 7.58 -1.12
CA SER A 42 -11.02 8.05 -1.46
C SER A 42 -10.75 7.98 -2.96
N SER A 43 -10.13 6.91 -3.42
CA SER A 43 -9.88 6.62 -4.85
C SER A 43 -9.34 5.20 -5.02
N SER A 44 -9.20 4.75 -6.26
CA SER A 44 -8.50 3.50 -6.54
C SER A 44 -7.04 3.56 -6.06
N VAL A 45 -6.46 2.40 -5.74
CA VAL A 45 -5.05 2.32 -5.32
C VAL A 45 -4.08 2.87 -6.36
N LEU A 46 -4.42 2.79 -7.65
CA LEU A 46 -3.60 3.37 -8.71
C LEU A 46 -3.49 4.89 -8.60
N LEU A 47 -4.58 5.57 -8.23
CA LEU A 47 -4.58 7.02 -8.02
C LEU A 47 -4.00 7.40 -6.65
N ALA A 48 -4.31 6.64 -5.59
CA ALA A 48 -3.87 6.96 -4.23
C ALA A 48 -2.37 6.68 -4.00
N LYS A 49 -1.81 5.66 -4.67
CA LYS A 49 -0.43 5.21 -4.45
C LYS A 49 0.42 5.23 -5.72
N SER A 50 -0.07 4.61 -6.78
CA SER A 50 0.76 4.27 -7.96
C SER A 50 0.79 5.35 -9.02
N ILE A 51 0.15 6.48 -8.80
CA ILE A 51 0.18 7.59 -9.75
C ILE A 51 1.61 8.07 -10.03
N HIS A 52 2.47 8.10 -9.03
CA HIS A 52 3.88 8.48 -9.16
C HIS A 52 4.67 7.48 -10.00
N ASP A 53 4.39 6.20 -9.86
CA ASP A 53 5.04 5.12 -10.61
C ASP A 53 4.65 5.18 -12.08
N LEU A 54 3.37 5.35 -12.37
CA LEU A 54 2.85 5.48 -13.73
C LEU A 54 3.34 6.76 -14.41
N ASP A 55 3.37 7.87 -13.69
CA ASP A 55 3.93 9.13 -14.18
C ASP A 55 5.44 9.00 -14.47
N TRP A 56 6.18 8.36 -13.56
CA TRP A 56 7.60 8.08 -13.74
C TRP A 56 7.87 7.24 -14.99
N ILE A 57 7.10 6.17 -15.21
CA ILE A 57 7.22 5.33 -16.42
C ILE A 57 6.97 6.17 -17.67
N ASN A 58 5.88 6.95 -17.67
CA ASN A 58 5.54 7.82 -18.80
C ASN A 58 6.63 8.87 -19.06
N PHE A 59 7.17 9.47 -17.98
CA PHE A 59 8.26 10.43 -18.06
C PHE A 59 9.55 9.81 -18.63
N ILE A 60 9.89 8.59 -18.24
CA ILE A 60 11.11 7.89 -18.70
C ILE A 60 10.98 7.48 -20.16
N VAL A 61 9.87 6.89 -20.56
CA VAL A 61 9.61 6.52 -21.96
C VAL A 61 9.60 7.77 -22.86
N GLY A 62 9.00 8.87 -22.38
CA GLY A 62 8.98 10.15 -23.08
C GLY A 62 8.21 10.13 -24.41
N ARG A 63 7.27 9.18 -24.56
CA ARG A 63 6.40 9.02 -25.72
C ARG A 63 4.96 8.89 -25.25
N ARG A 64 4.00 9.18 -26.14
CA ARG A 64 2.58 9.04 -25.83
C ARG A 64 2.20 7.58 -25.61
N CYS A 65 1.53 7.28 -24.51
CA CYS A 65 0.91 5.99 -24.28
C CYS A 65 -0.31 5.83 -25.23
N ARG A 66 -0.36 4.74 -25.98
CA ARG A 66 -1.41 4.42 -26.97
C ARG A 66 -2.50 3.54 -26.40
N SER A 67 -2.12 2.56 -25.62
CA SER A 67 -3.05 1.62 -25.02
C SER A 67 -2.63 1.21 -23.62
N ILE A 68 -3.61 0.95 -22.76
CA ILE A 68 -3.43 0.48 -21.39
C ILE A 68 -4.43 -0.66 -21.15
N SER A 69 -3.97 -1.71 -20.48
CA SER A 69 -4.82 -2.69 -19.84
C SER A 69 -4.39 -2.91 -18.40
N SER A 70 -5.35 -3.11 -17.50
CA SER A 70 -5.05 -3.28 -16.09
C SER A 70 -5.94 -4.35 -15.47
N PHE A 71 -5.35 -5.17 -14.59
CA PHE A 71 -6.03 -6.21 -13.82
C PHE A 71 -5.56 -6.12 -12.37
N GLY A 72 -6.49 -6.05 -11.46
CA GLY A 72 -6.23 -6.00 -10.03
C GLY A 72 -7.46 -6.42 -9.24
N SER A 73 -7.26 -6.83 -8.02
CA SER A 73 -8.35 -7.18 -7.12
C SER A 73 -7.90 -7.16 -5.67
N LEU A 74 -8.87 -7.18 -4.76
CA LEU A 74 -8.64 -7.44 -3.35
C LEU A 74 -8.66 -8.96 -3.14
N MET A 75 -7.50 -9.57 -2.83
CA MET A 75 -7.37 -11.01 -2.62
C MET A 75 -6.91 -11.39 -1.22
N PHE A 76 -5.98 -10.64 -0.66
CA PHE A 76 -5.32 -11.01 0.58
C PHE A 76 -6.05 -10.47 1.82
N PHE A 77 -6.32 -9.17 1.88
CA PHE A 77 -6.94 -8.52 3.04
C PHE A 77 -8.46 -8.65 3.05
N ARG A 78 -8.94 -9.91 3.10
CA ARG A 78 -10.35 -10.29 3.09
C ARG A 78 -10.70 -11.20 4.25
N ARG A 79 -11.98 -11.23 4.59
CA ARG A 79 -12.50 -12.01 5.72
C ARG A 79 -12.24 -13.52 5.59
N GLU A 80 -12.25 -14.04 4.37
CA GLU A 80 -12.02 -15.46 4.07
C GLU A 80 -10.58 -15.89 4.43
N ASN A 81 -9.65 -14.95 4.49
CA ASN A 81 -8.26 -15.20 4.86
C ASN A 81 -7.97 -14.93 6.35
N CYS A 82 -9.02 -14.64 7.14
CA CYS A 82 -8.85 -14.39 8.56
C CYS A 82 -8.42 -15.68 9.28
N PRO A 83 -7.28 -15.68 10.02
CA PRO A 83 -6.88 -16.85 10.78
C PRO A 83 -7.94 -17.25 11.80
N GLU A 84 -8.09 -18.56 11.98
CA GLU A 84 -8.98 -19.10 13.01
C GLU A 84 -8.58 -18.59 14.40
N GLY A 85 -9.55 -18.20 15.20
CA GLY A 85 -9.34 -17.64 16.54
C GLY A 85 -8.94 -16.16 16.57
N ALA A 86 -8.80 -15.52 15.41
CA ALA A 86 -8.53 -14.07 15.38
C ALA A 86 -9.75 -13.26 15.85
N ALA A 87 -9.50 -12.26 16.69
CA ALA A 87 -10.54 -11.33 17.12
C ALA A 87 -10.73 -10.18 16.10
N LYS A 88 -11.85 -9.48 16.21
CA LYS A 88 -12.14 -8.31 15.34
C LYS A 88 -11.19 -7.13 15.58
N ARG A 89 -10.56 -7.05 16.76
CA ARG A 89 -9.62 -5.99 17.14
C ARG A 89 -8.33 -6.57 17.68
N CYS A 90 -7.21 -5.90 17.40
CA CYS A 90 -5.89 -6.38 17.80
C CYS A 90 -5.71 -6.46 19.34
N LEU A 91 -6.29 -5.51 20.08
CA LEU A 91 -6.16 -5.50 21.55
C LEU A 91 -6.83 -6.69 22.23
N ASP A 92 -7.80 -7.31 21.58
CA ASP A 92 -8.57 -8.45 22.10
C ASP A 92 -8.15 -9.78 21.44
N CYS A 93 -7.13 -9.74 20.54
CA CYS A 93 -6.79 -10.87 19.70
C CYS A 93 -5.75 -11.78 20.36
N PRO A 94 -6.06 -13.06 20.60
CA PRO A 94 -5.08 -14.00 21.16
C PRO A 94 -3.89 -14.27 20.24
N LEU A 95 -4.02 -14.00 18.94
CA LEU A 95 -2.95 -14.18 17.95
C LEU A 95 -2.05 -12.93 17.82
N GLU A 96 -2.37 -11.84 18.52
CA GLU A 96 -1.67 -10.57 18.40
C GLU A 96 -0.14 -10.70 18.55
N PRO A 97 0.41 -11.45 19.54
CA PRO A 97 1.85 -11.53 19.74
C PRO A 97 2.66 -12.07 18.55
N SER A 98 2.04 -12.88 17.70
CA SER A 98 2.68 -13.45 16.49
C SER A 98 2.21 -12.80 15.19
N CYS A 99 1.21 -11.91 15.26
CA CYS A 99 0.59 -11.31 14.07
C CYS A 99 1.52 -10.28 13.41
N PRO A 100 1.84 -10.39 12.12
CA PRO A 100 2.64 -9.39 11.42
C PRO A 100 1.92 -8.03 11.29
N TYR A 101 0.60 -8.02 11.48
CA TYR A 101 -0.26 -6.84 11.38
C TYR A 101 -0.68 -6.28 12.75
N SER A 102 0.05 -6.63 13.83
CA SER A 102 -0.23 -6.15 15.17
C SER A 102 -0.29 -4.61 15.24
N ALA A 103 -1.46 -4.08 15.56
CA ALA A 103 -1.63 -2.63 15.78
C ALA A 103 -0.90 -2.14 17.04
N PRO A 104 -0.95 -2.87 18.19
CA PRO A 104 -0.14 -2.53 19.36
C PRO A 104 1.34 -2.40 19.05
N ARG A 105 1.93 -3.37 18.35
CA ARG A 105 3.35 -3.33 17.96
C ARG A 105 3.64 -2.17 17.02
N PHE A 106 2.79 -1.94 16.03
CA PHE A 106 3.04 -0.93 15.02
C PHE A 106 2.84 0.50 15.52
N TYR A 107 1.85 0.75 16.39
CA TYR A 107 1.55 2.11 16.86
C TYR A 107 2.07 2.37 18.28
N LEU A 108 1.74 1.51 19.23
CA LEU A 108 2.03 1.78 20.66
C LEU A 108 3.49 1.50 21.02
N GLU A 109 4.01 0.31 20.65
CA GLU A 109 5.38 -0.05 21.02
C GLU A 109 6.41 0.80 20.29
N ARG A 110 6.19 1.12 19.00
CA ARG A 110 7.05 2.04 18.27
C ARG A 110 7.03 3.45 18.86
N TRP A 111 5.86 3.95 19.22
CA TRP A 111 5.75 5.23 19.90
C TRP A 111 6.49 5.24 21.25
N LYS A 112 6.33 4.20 22.08
CA LYS A 112 7.06 4.03 23.34
C LYS A 112 8.58 3.96 23.13
N ALA A 113 9.03 3.42 22.02
CA ALA A 113 10.43 3.40 21.62
C ALA A 113 10.94 4.74 21.04
N GLY A 114 10.11 5.78 21.03
CA GLY A 114 10.48 7.11 20.58
C GLY A 114 10.35 7.33 19.05
N HIS A 115 9.78 6.38 18.32
CA HIS A 115 9.48 6.59 16.90
C HIS A 115 8.23 7.44 16.76
N ILE A 116 8.36 8.58 16.10
CA ILE A 116 7.25 9.48 15.75
C ILE A 116 7.35 9.73 14.24
N ASP A 117 6.33 9.29 13.53
CA ASP A 117 6.21 9.46 12.09
C ASP A 117 4.74 9.66 11.71
N ASN A 118 4.49 10.00 10.45
CA ASN A 118 3.15 10.28 9.93
C ASN A 118 2.16 9.13 10.19
N TYR A 119 2.63 7.88 10.28
CA TYR A 119 1.77 6.73 10.54
C TYR A 119 1.26 6.72 11.97
N ILE A 120 2.11 7.06 12.94
CA ILE A 120 1.73 7.15 14.35
C ILE A 120 0.91 8.41 14.61
N GLU A 121 1.32 9.54 14.03
CA GLU A 121 0.62 10.83 14.18
C GLU A 121 -0.81 10.80 13.61
N SER A 122 -1.06 9.98 12.58
CA SER A 122 -2.40 9.83 11.99
C SER A 122 -3.39 9.07 12.89
N VAL A 123 -2.91 8.34 13.90
CA VAL A 123 -3.77 7.52 14.76
C VAL A 123 -4.61 8.38 15.71
N THR A 124 -3.98 9.38 16.33
CA THR A 124 -4.64 10.27 17.29
C THR A 124 -3.83 11.54 17.57
N SER A 125 -4.49 12.58 18.05
CA SER A 125 -3.86 13.81 18.57
C SER A 125 -4.59 14.26 19.83
N PRO A 126 -3.90 14.62 20.94
CA PRO A 126 -2.44 14.50 21.14
C PRO A 126 -1.98 13.03 21.26
N LEU A 127 -0.69 12.79 20.97
CA LEU A 127 -0.07 11.47 21.10
C LEU A 127 0.25 11.19 22.57
N THR A 128 -0.63 10.43 23.21
CA THR A 128 -0.45 9.87 24.56
C THR A 128 -0.77 8.38 24.53
N GLU A 129 -0.26 7.62 25.48
CA GLU A 129 -0.56 6.19 25.58
C GLU A 129 -2.07 5.94 25.65
N GLU A 130 -2.76 6.71 26.48
CA GLU A 130 -4.21 6.63 26.66
C GLU A 130 -4.96 6.85 25.33
N ASN A 131 -4.61 7.91 24.61
CA ASN A 131 -5.26 8.24 23.34
C ASN A 131 -4.95 7.22 22.24
N ILE A 132 -3.72 6.69 22.16
CA ILE A 132 -3.36 5.63 21.22
C ILE A 132 -4.17 4.36 21.54
N LEU A 133 -4.26 3.96 22.80
CA LEU A 133 -5.05 2.80 23.23
C LEU A 133 -6.55 3.01 22.93
N LYS A 134 -7.08 4.20 23.20
CA LYS A 134 -8.45 4.56 22.86
C LYS A 134 -8.71 4.49 21.35
N ALA A 135 -7.83 5.06 20.54
CA ALA A 135 -7.94 5.02 19.09
C ALA A 135 -7.88 3.58 18.56
N MET A 136 -7.08 2.70 19.15
CA MET A 136 -7.06 1.28 18.79
C MET A 136 -8.30 0.53 19.25
N ARG A 137 -8.97 0.93 20.34
CA ARG A 137 -10.22 0.31 20.80
C ARG A 137 -11.43 0.75 19.99
N GLU A 138 -11.52 2.01 19.65
CA GLU A 138 -12.71 2.63 19.07
C GLU A 138 -12.55 2.96 17.57
N GLY A 139 -11.35 3.39 17.18
CA GLY A 139 -11.04 3.87 15.83
C GLY A 139 -10.69 2.75 14.83
N PRO A 140 -10.40 3.12 13.60
CA PRO A 140 -10.13 2.16 12.52
C PRO A 140 -8.81 1.42 12.69
N TYR A 141 -7.79 2.06 13.25
CA TYR A 141 -6.42 1.55 13.27
C TYR A 141 -6.21 0.31 14.17
N GLY A 142 -7.11 0.02 15.09
CA GLY A 142 -7.06 -1.18 15.92
C GLY A 142 -7.81 -2.38 15.36
N ARG A 143 -8.47 -2.26 14.20
CA ARG A 143 -9.22 -3.37 13.57
C ARG A 143 -8.27 -4.47 13.06
N CYS A 144 -8.72 -5.71 13.11
CA CYS A 144 -8.06 -6.79 12.40
C CYS A 144 -8.08 -6.50 10.89
N VAL A 145 -6.95 -6.66 10.21
CA VAL A 145 -6.84 -6.38 8.77
C VAL A 145 -7.75 -7.25 7.91
N PHE A 146 -8.15 -8.42 8.40
CA PHE A 146 -9.07 -9.33 7.73
C PHE A 146 -10.54 -9.06 8.09
N ALA A 147 -10.83 -8.09 8.96
CA ALA A 147 -12.16 -7.70 9.38
C ALA A 147 -12.48 -6.22 9.09
N CYS A 148 -11.69 -5.62 8.22
CA CYS A 148 -11.93 -4.27 7.70
C CYS A 148 -12.95 -4.30 6.56
N ASP A 149 -13.39 -3.12 6.19
CA ASP A 149 -14.36 -2.86 5.13
C ASP A 149 -13.70 -2.29 3.86
N ASN A 150 -12.41 -2.56 3.71
CA ASN A 150 -11.62 -2.15 2.56
C ASN A 150 -12.08 -2.87 1.29
N ASP A 151 -12.06 -2.17 0.17
CA ASP A 151 -12.43 -2.66 -1.16
C ASP A 151 -11.37 -2.38 -2.23
N VAL A 152 -10.33 -1.60 -1.92
CA VAL A 152 -9.25 -1.29 -2.86
C VAL A 152 -8.41 -2.52 -3.17
N ALA A 153 -7.91 -2.61 -4.40
CA ALA A 153 -7.08 -3.72 -4.85
C ALA A 153 -5.77 -3.82 -4.05
N ASP A 154 -5.40 -5.02 -3.55
CA ASP A 154 -4.14 -5.25 -2.84
C ASP A 154 -3.00 -5.76 -3.75
N HIS A 155 -3.31 -6.05 -4.99
CA HIS A 155 -2.36 -6.28 -6.07
C HIS A 155 -2.95 -5.77 -7.38
N GLN A 156 -2.08 -5.28 -8.27
CA GLN A 156 -2.51 -4.79 -9.59
C GLN A 156 -1.37 -4.83 -10.60
N VAL A 157 -1.70 -5.18 -11.83
CA VAL A 157 -0.79 -5.12 -12.98
C VAL A 157 -1.36 -4.12 -13.98
N VAL A 158 -0.49 -3.29 -14.54
CA VAL A 158 -0.82 -2.35 -15.62
C VAL A 158 0.14 -2.59 -16.77
N ASN A 159 -0.40 -2.95 -17.93
CA ASN A 159 0.36 -3.07 -19.19
C ASN A 159 0.14 -1.83 -20.03
N MET A 160 1.20 -1.29 -20.59
CA MET A 160 1.20 -0.07 -21.39
C MET A 160 1.93 -0.27 -22.70
N GLU A 161 1.37 0.26 -23.78
CA GLU A 161 2.01 0.36 -25.09
C GLU A 161 2.18 1.83 -25.47
N PHE A 162 3.36 2.20 -25.94
CA PHE A 162 3.70 3.57 -26.30
C PHE A 162 3.91 3.71 -27.81
N GLU A 163 3.80 4.95 -28.32
CA GLU A 163 4.14 5.26 -29.70
C GLU A 163 5.56 4.81 -30.03
N GLY A 164 5.74 4.19 -31.21
CA GLY A 164 7.02 3.61 -31.61
C GLY A 164 7.31 2.21 -31.05
N GLY A 165 6.31 1.56 -30.38
CA GLY A 165 6.34 0.15 -30.02
C GLY A 165 7.03 -0.18 -28.69
N ALA A 166 7.46 0.82 -27.90
CA ALA A 166 7.94 0.57 -26.54
C ALA A 166 6.81 0.10 -25.65
N THR A 167 7.10 -0.80 -24.72
CA THR A 167 6.12 -1.34 -23.77
C THR A 167 6.56 -1.10 -22.33
N ALA A 168 5.58 -1.08 -21.40
CA ALA A 168 5.90 -1.13 -19.99
C ALA A 168 4.89 -2.00 -19.22
N VAL A 169 5.38 -2.63 -18.16
CA VAL A 169 4.57 -3.36 -17.18
C VAL A 169 4.85 -2.75 -15.82
N PHE A 170 3.78 -2.35 -15.15
CA PHE A 170 3.81 -1.95 -13.75
C PHE A 170 3.10 -3.01 -12.91
N THR A 171 3.69 -3.40 -11.79
CA THR A 171 3.09 -4.34 -10.84
C THR A 171 3.10 -3.76 -9.44
N LEU A 172 1.92 -3.63 -8.84
CA LEU A 172 1.72 -3.31 -7.43
C LEU A 172 1.54 -4.59 -6.63
N ALA A 173 2.28 -4.75 -5.52
CA ALA A 173 2.13 -5.84 -4.57
C ALA A 173 2.01 -5.28 -3.14
N GLY A 174 0.77 -5.25 -2.60
CA GLY A 174 0.45 -4.64 -1.29
C GLY A 174 0.73 -5.53 -0.07
N CYS A 175 1.18 -6.77 -0.25
CA CYS A 175 1.44 -7.72 0.83
C CYS A 175 2.91 -8.16 0.93
N SER A 176 3.82 -7.33 0.44
CA SER A 176 5.25 -7.63 0.44
C SER A 176 5.82 -7.59 1.86
N LYS A 177 6.73 -8.53 2.17
CA LYS A 177 7.40 -8.56 3.48
C LYS A 177 8.34 -7.37 3.65
N TYR A 178 9.02 -7.03 2.59
CA TYR A 178 9.93 -5.89 2.49
C TYR A 178 9.42 -4.99 1.36
N GLY A 179 9.33 -3.74 1.60
CA GLY A 179 8.97 -2.70 0.67
C GLY A 179 9.37 -1.38 1.27
N ASP A 180 9.34 -0.35 0.46
CA ASP A 180 9.73 1.03 0.76
C ASP A 180 9.43 1.53 2.17
#